data_e6545f73a76ff4f9deb8630ed6a9f30b
#
_entry.id   e6545f73a76ff4f9deb8630ed6a9f30b
#
_cell.length_a   1.000
_cell.length_b   1.000
_cell.length_c   1.000
_cell.angle_alpha   90.00
_cell.angle_beta   90.00
_cell.angle_gamma   90.00
#
_symmetry.space_group_name_H-M   'P 1'
#
loop_
_entity.id
_entity.type
_entity.pdbx_description
1 polymer ?
#
loop_
_entity_poly.entity_id
_entity_poly.type
_entity_poly.pdbx_seq_one_letter_code
_entity_poly.pdbx_strand_id
1 'polypeptide(L)'
;MTKMGGSPPHFEGKNFAYWKVRMAAYLDAIAPEVWLATKTGFTGTPTTEQLKWNAKARNAIFEAISEEIFARVNGMDLASDIWKELIEIQEGSTKVREQKYHSFRAKYDSFKMQAHENCNDIYSRLNVIVQDINALWNI
;
A
#
# COMPACT_ATOMS: atom_id res chain seq x y z
N MET A 1 -28.82 21.82 0.79
CA MET A 1 -28.69 20.53 1.47
C MET A 1 -27.26 20.21 1.81
N THR A 2 -27.00 19.90 3.04
CA THR A 2 -25.66 19.62 3.50
C THR A 2 -25.23 18.25 3.02
N LYS A 3 -24.08 18.15 2.35
CA LYS A 3 -23.49 16.88 2.02
C LYS A 3 -23.10 16.16 3.32
N MET A 4 -23.59 14.98 3.52
CA MET A 4 -23.18 14.16 4.65
C MET A 4 -21.69 13.84 4.52
N GLY A 5 -20.91 14.28 5.51
CA GLY A 5 -19.51 13.96 5.57
C GLY A 5 -18.59 14.66 4.57
N GLY A 6 -19.11 15.62 3.78
CA GLY A 6 -18.29 16.35 2.81
C GLY A 6 -17.76 15.48 1.68
N SER A 7 -16.54 15.71 1.27
CA SER A 7 -15.89 14.97 0.20
C SER A 7 -15.22 13.70 0.75
N PRO A 8 -15.11 12.62 -0.03
CA PRO A 8 -14.39 11.44 0.41
C PRO A 8 -12.90 11.76 0.62
N PRO A 9 -12.25 11.05 1.55
CA PRO A 9 -10.81 11.24 1.76
C PRO A 9 -10.05 10.83 0.51
N HIS A 10 -9.18 11.72 0.01
CA HIS A 10 -8.44 11.47 -1.23
C HIS A 10 -7.17 10.68 -0.94
N PHE A 11 -6.93 9.63 -1.74
CA PHE A 11 -5.71 8.84 -1.65
C PHE A 11 -4.65 9.40 -2.60
N GLU A 12 -3.54 9.84 -2.03
CA GLU A 12 -2.44 10.47 -2.76
C GLU A 12 -1.24 9.56 -2.94
N GLY A 13 -1.42 8.26 -2.73
CA GLY A 13 -0.34 7.29 -2.88
C GLY A 13 0.49 7.07 -1.63
N LYS A 14 0.16 7.72 -0.54
CA LYS A 14 0.84 7.57 0.76
C LYS A 14 -0.16 7.23 1.85
N ASN A 15 0.31 6.49 2.85
CA ASN A 15 -0.49 6.13 4.02
C ASN A 15 -1.78 5.41 3.65
N PHE A 16 -1.66 4.37 2.85
CA PHE A 16 -2.83 3.61 2.39
C PHE A 16 -3.65 3.07 3.57
N ALA A 17 -3.01 2.55 4.60
CA ALA A 17 -3.71 2.01 5.77
C ALA A 17 -4.59 3.08 6.44
N TYR A 18 -4.08 4.30 6.57
CA TYR A 18 -4.83 5.42 7.12
C TYR A 18 -6.01 5.78 6.21
N TRP A 19 -5.78 5.90 4.91
CA TRP A 19 -6.83 6.20 3.94
C TRP A 19 -7.91 5.12 3.95
N LYS A 20 -7.51 3.86 4.00
CA LYS A 20 -8.44 2.73 3.98
C LYS A 20 -9.43 2.80 5.15
N VAL A 21 -8.97 3.09 6.35
CA VAL A 21 -9.82 3.23 7.53
C VAL A 21 -10.77 4.41 7.38
N ARG A 22 -10.26 5.54 6.92
CA ARG A 22 -11.09 6.74 6.74
C ARG A 22 -12.11 6.57 5.62
N MET A 23 -11.73 5.92 4.53
CA MET A 23 -12.65 5.67 3.42
C MET A 23 -13.75 4.69 3.83
N ALA A 24 -13.41 3.66 4.60
CA ALA A 24 -14.39 2.73 5.14
C ALA A 24 -15.41 3.46 6.02
N ALA A 25 -14.94 4.36 6.87
CA ALA A 25 -15.81 5.17 7.73
C ALA A 25 -16.70 6.11 6.90
N TYR A 26 -16.15 6.69 5.86
CA TYR A 26 -16.89 7.56 4.95
C TYR A 26 -18.03 6.80 4.27
N LEU A 27 -17.75 5.60 3.76
CA LEU A 27 -18.76 4.77 3.10
C LEU A 27 -19.83 4.34 4.08
N ASP A 28 -19.43 3.94 5.28
CA ASP A 28 -20.37 3.54 6.33
C ASP A 28 -21.28 4.70 6.76
N ALA A 29 -20.76 5.92 6.75
CA ALA A 29 -21.52 7.12 7.07
C ALA A 29 -22.55 7.47 6.00
N ILE A 30 -22.31 7.10 4.74
CA ILE A 30 -23.33 7.26 3.69
C ILE A 30 -24.51 6.35 3.99
N ALA A 31 -24.26 5.08 4.18
CA ALA A 31 -25.21 4.07 4.67
C ALA A 31 -24.42 2.81 4.99
N PRO A 32 -24.83 2.04 6.03
CA PRO A 32 -24.18 0.76 6.34
C PRO A 32 -24.14 -0.19 5.14
N GLU A 33 -25.18 -0.18 4.31
CA GLU A 33 -25.28 -1.01 3.12
C GLU A 33 -24.23 -0.66 2.07
N VAL A 34 -23.84 0.61 2.00
CA VAL A 34 -22.78 1.07 1.08
C VAL A 34 -21.44 0.46 1.47
N TRP A 35 -21.13 0.49 2.76
CA TRP A 35 -19.90 -0.12 3.26
C TRP A 35 -19.92 -1.65 3.11
N LEU A 36 -21.06 -2.29 3.42
CA LEU A 36 -21.19 -3.74 3.26
C LEU A 36 -21.03 -4.16 1.82
N ALA A 37 -21.59 -3.42 0.87
CA ALA A 37 -21.43 -3.70 -0.54
C ALA A 37 -19.95 -3.65 -0.96
N THR A 38 -19.18 -2.77 -0.35
CA THR A 38 -17.76 -2.62 -0.62
C THR A 38 -16.93 -3.71 0.05
N LYS A 39 -17.23 -3.97 1.32
CA LYS A 39 -16.46 -4.91 2.13
C LYS A 39 -16.64 -6.35 1.72
N THR A 40 -17.89 -6.78 1.56
CA THR A 40 -18.23 -8.19 1.34
C THR A 40 -18.80 -8.49 -0.04
N GLY A 41 -19.31 -7.48 -0.74
CA GLY A 41 -20.01 -7.70 -2.00
C GLY A 41 -21.37 -8.32 -1.78
N PHE A 42 -21.82 -9.08 -2.77
CA PHE A 42 -23.15 -9.67 -2.79
C PHE A 42 -23.06 -11.17 -2.95
N THR A 43 -24.04 -11.87 -2.37
CA THR A 43 -24.20 -13.30 -2.54
C THR A 43 -25.25 -13.52 -3.61
N GLY A 44 -24.87 -14.23 -4.68
CA GLY A 44 -25.77 -14.48 -5.82
C GLY A 44 -26.01 -13.22 -6.65
N THR A 45 -27.15 -13.17 -7.33
CA THR A 45 -27.48 -12.04 -8.19
C THR A 45 -27.93 -10.85 -7.33
N PRO A 46 -27.28 -9.68 -7.46
CA PRO A 46 -27.69 -8.53 -6.66
C PRO A 46 -29.06 -8.00 -7.04
N THR A 47 -29.79 -7.54 -6.02
CA THR A 47 -31.09 -6.89 -6.21
C THR A 47 -30.88 -5.46 -6.75
N THR A 48 -31.97 -4.84 -7.25
CA THR A 48 -31.93 -3.45 -7.68
C THR A 48 -31.45 -2.52 -6.56
N GLU A 49 -31.93 -2.77 -5.33
CA GLU A 49 -31.51 -2.00 -4.16
C GLU A 49 -30.03 -2.14 -3.89
N GLN A 50 -29.50 -3.36 -3.95
CA GLN A 50 -28.08 -3.64 -3.76
C GLN A 50 -27.22 -2.95 -4.82
N LEU A 51 -27.70 -2.92 -6.07
CA LEU A 51 -26.99 -2.22 -7.13
C LEU A 51 -26.91 -0.71 -6.91
N LYS A 52 -27.94 -0.13 -6.26
CA LYS A 52 -27.88 1.28 -5.87
C LYS A 52 -26.79 1.54 -4.83
N TRP A 53 -26.71 0.67 -3.82
CA TRP A 53 -25.66 0.77 -2.81
C TRP A 53 -24.27 0.61 -3.44
N ASN A 54 -24.17 -0.33 -4.36
CA ASN A 54 -22.92 -0.54 -5.10
C ASN A 54 -22.52 0.70 -5.91
N ALA A 55 -23.46 1.31 -6.59
CA ALA A 55 -23.19 2.52 -7.40
C ALA A 55 -22.70 3.67 -6.54
N LYS A 56 -23.31 3.86 -5.36
CA LYS A 56 -22.86 4.90 -4.42
C LYS A 56 -21.44 4.65 -3.93
N ALA A 57 -21.14 3.41 -3.57
CA ALA A 57 -19.81 3.02 -3.12
C ALA A 57 -18.78 3.22 -4.22
N ARG A 58 -19.07 2.75 -5.41
CA ARG A 58 -18.20 2.83 -6.58
C ARG A 58 -17.87 4.29 -6.92
N ASN A 59 -18.89 5.13 -6.96
CA ASN A 59 -18.70 6.56 -7.24
C ASN A 59 -17.83 7.24 -6.18
N ALA A 60 -18.09 6.97 -4.92
CA ALA A 60 -17.31 7.55 -3.83
C ALA A 60 -15.83 7.13 -3.89
N ILE A 61 -15.57 5.86 -4.19
CA ILE A 61 -14.20 5.36 -4.33
C ILE A 61 -13.51 6.04 -5.53
N PHE A 62 -14.19 6.15 -6.65
CA PHE A 62 -13.61 6.80 -7.84
C PHE A 62 -13.27 8.27 -7.59
N GLU A 63 -14.06 8.98 -6.80
CA GLU A 63 -13.74 10.35 -6.43
C GLU A 63 -12.53 10.44 -5.48
N ALA A 64 -12.23 9.36 -4.80
CA ALA A 64 -11.22 9.33 -3.73
C ALA A 64 -9.84 8.87 -4.20
N ILE A 65 -9.67 8.51 -5.46
CA ILE A 65 -8.41 7.96 -5.98
C ILE A 65 -7.88 8.81 -7.12
N SER A 66 -6.56 8.70 -7.36
CA SER A 66 -5.90 9.42 -8.45
C SER A 66 -6.28 8.83 -9.82
N GLU A 67 -6.02 9.59 -10.88
CA GLU A 67 -6.27 9.14 -12.24
C GLU A 67 -5.48 7.86 -12.58
N GLU A 68 -4.26 7.76 -12.09
CA GLU A 68 -3.43 6.57 -12.33
C GLU A 68 -4.05 5.32 -11.74
N ILE A 69 -4.55 5.42 -10.51
CA ILE A 69 -5.20 4.29 -9.84
C ILE A 69 -6.55 4.02 -10.49
N PHE A 70 -7.29 5.07 -10.83
CA PHE A 70 -8.59 4.95 -11.51
C PHE A 70 -8.45 4.17 -12.82
N ALA A 71 -7.40 4.42 -13.59
CA ALA A 71 -7.15 3.73 -14.86
C ALA A 71 -7.04 2.22 -14.67
N ARG A 72 -6.66 1.75 -13.49
CA ARG A 72 -6.50 0.32 -13.20
C ARG A 72 -7.79 -0.36 -12.75
N VAL A 73 -8.76 0.41 -12.28
CA VAL A 73 -9.99 -0.14 -11.70
C VAL A 73 -11.27 0.34 -12.40
N ASN A 74 -11.17 1.21 -13.37
CA ASN A 74 -12.33 1.85 -14.00
C ASN A 74 -13.28 0.88 -14.70
N GLY A 75 -12.79 -0.28 -15.13
CA GLY A 75 -13.62 -1.30 -15.79
C GLY A 75 -14.33 -2.24 -14.84
N MET A 76 -14.14 -2.09 -13.54
CA MET A 76 -14.77 -2.95 -12.55
C MET A 76 -16.15 -2.44 -12.17
N ASP A 77 -17.13 -3.32 -12.19
CA ASP A 77 -18.52 -2.95 -11.91
C ASP A 77 -18.88 -3.01 -10.44
N LEU A 78 -18.21 -3.86 -9.68
CA LEU A 78 -18.51 -4.07 -8.26
C LEU A 78 -17.54 -3.31 -7.37
N ALA A 79 -18.08 -2.55 -6.42
CA ALA A 79 -17.28 -1.82 -5.45
C ALA A 79 -16.36 -2.77 -4.64
N SER A 80 -16.84 -3.98 -4.35
CA SER A 80 -16.04 -4.98 -3.63
C SER A 80 -14.81 -5.41 -4.41
N ASP A 81 -14.93 -5.55 -5.72
CA ASP A 81 -13.79 -5.89 -6.57
C ASP A 81 -12.80 -4.74 -6.66
N ILE A 82 -13.30 -3.52 -6.78
CA ILE A 82 -12.45 -2.32 -6.77
C ILE A 82 -11.67 -2.23 -5.46
N TRP A 83 -12.35 -2.44 -4.34
CA TRP A 83 -11.74 -2.38 -3.01
C TRP A 83 -10.63 -3.41 -2.85
N LYS A 84 -10.89 -4.65 -3.27
CA LYS A 84 -9.89 -5.71 -3.24
C LYS A 84 -8.68 -5.39 -4.12
N GLU A 85 -8.94 -4.85 -5.31
CA GLU A 85 -7.86 -4.49 -6.22
C GLU A 85 -6.99 -3.37 -5.65
N LEU A 86 -7.60 -2.37 -5.03
CA LEU A 86 -6.85 -1.30 -4.38
C LEU A 86 -5.94 -1.84 -3.26
N ILE A 87 -6.47 -2.75 -2.46
CA ILE A 87 -5.69 -3.41 -1.41
C ILE A 87 -4.52 -4.19 -2.03
N GLU A 88 -4.79 -4.96 -3.08
CA GLU A 88 -3.76 -5.75 -3.76
C GLU A 88 -2.66 -4.87 -4.36
N ILE A 89 -3.03 -3.79 -5.01
CA ILE A 89 -2.07 -2.84 -5.60
C ILE A 89 -1.15 -2.28 -4.52
N GLN A 90 -1.71 -1.83 -3.40
CA GLN A 90 -0.95 -1.14 -2.36
C GLN A 90 -0.19 -2.11 -1.45
N GLU A 91 -0.84 -3.17 -1.01
CA GLU A 91 -0.20 -4.15 -0.14
C GLU A 91 0.80 -5.01 -0.90
N GLY A 92 0.51 -5.31 -2.17
CA GLY A 92 1.45 -6.00 -3.05
C GLY A 92 2.74 -5.21 -3.21
N SER A 93 2.65 -3.90 -3.43
CA SER A 93 3.81 -3.02 -3.53
C SER A 93 4.61 -2.99 -2.22
N THR A 94 3.93 -2.95 -1.09
CA THR A 94 4.56 -2.98 0.23
C THR A 94 5.31 -4.30 0.43
N LYS A 95 4.70 -5.42 0.07
CA LYS A 95 5.34 -6.74 0.16
C LYS A 95 6.60 -6.82 -0.68
N VAL A 96 6.57 -6.26 -1.89
CA VAL A 96 7.75 -6.24 -2.76
C VAL A 96 8.87 -5.42 -2.12
N ARG A 97 8.56 -4.28 -1.53
CA ARG A 97 9.56 -3.47 -0.81
C ARG A 97 10.15 -4.22 0.38
N GLU A 98 9.29 -4.88 1.15
CA GLU A 98 9.73 -5.69 2.30
C GLU A 98 10.64 -6.83 1.85
N GLN A 99 10.29 -7.53 0.77
CA GLN A 99 11.12 -8.60 0.23
C GLN A 99 12.47 -8.09 -0.21
N LYS A 100 12.52 -6.94 -0.88
CA LYS A 100 13.79 -6.32 -1.28
C LYS A 100 14.62 -5.92 -0.08
N TYR A 101 14.00 -5.35 0.95
CA TYR A 101 14.68 -4.98 2.17
C TYR A 101 15.26 -6.21 2.88
N HIS A 102 14.47 -7.26 3.03
CA HIS A 102 14.92 -8.50 3.67
C HIS A 102 16.06 -9.16 2.88
N SER A 103 15.98 -9.16 1.56
CA SER A 103 17.04 -9.69 0.72
C SER A 103 18.34 -8.91 0.89
N PHE A 104 18.25 -7.59 0.89
CA PHE A 104 19.40 -6.72 1.12
C PHE A 104 19.99 -6.95 2.50
N ARG A 105 19.14 -7.05 3.53
CA ARG A 105 19.56 -7.29 4.90
C ARG A 105 20.26 -8.63 5.05
N ALA A 106 19.74 -9.68 4.41
CA ALA A 106 20.35 -11.00 4.43
C ALA A 106 21.75 -10.97 3.81
N LYS A 107 21.92 -10.26 2.70
CA LYS A 107 23.23 -10.09 2.07
C LYS A 107 24.21 -9.35 2.99
N TYR A 108 23.72 -8.32 3.65
CA TYR A 108 24.54 -7.55 4.59
C TYR A 108 24.98 -8.41 5.77
N ASP A 109 24.07 -9.17 6.36
CA ASP A 109 24.36 -10.05 7.48
C ASP A 109 25.33 -11.16 7.09
N SER A 110 25.17 -11.73 5.89
CA SER A 110 26.09 -12.73 5.34
C SER A 110 27.49 -12.16 5.17
N PHE A 111 27.60 -10.94 4.65
CA PHE A 111 28.87 -10.25 4.53
C PHE A 111 29.55 -10.05 5.89
N LYS A 112 28.78 -9.67 6.91
CA LYS A 112 29.27 -9.51 8.28
C LYS A 112 29.77 -10.83 8.86
N MET A 113 29.05 -11.93 8.62
CA MET A 113 29.44 -13.25 9.10
C MET A 113 30.73 -13.72 8.46
N GLN A 114 30.88 -13.52 7.16
CA GLN A 114 32.12 -13.84 6.44
C GLN A 114 33.29 -13.03 6.98
N ALA A 115 33.05 -11.75 7.25
CA ALA A 115 34.06 -10.89 7.84
C ALA A 115 34.50 -11.40 9.23
N HIS A 116 33.59 -11.98 9.99
CA HIS A 116 33.88 -12.56 11.31
C HIS A 116 34.63 -13.88 11.21
N GLU A 117 34.28 -14.73 10.24
CA GLU A 117 34.87 -16.06 10.06
C GLU A 117 36.33 -15.97 9.55
N ASN A 118 36.64 -14.98 8.74
CA ASN A 118 37.97 -14.76 8.20
C ASN A 118 38.65 -13.58 8.89
N CYS A 119 38.68 -13.61 10.21
CA CYS A 119 39.00 -12.47 11.07
C CYS A 119 40.22 -11.66 10.67
N ASN A 120 41.33 -12.29 10.30
CA ASN A 120 42.57 -11.57 10.10
C ASN A 120 42.67 -10.91 8.74
N ASP A 121 42.25 -11.62 7.68
CA ASP A 121 42.38 -11.10 6.33
C ASP A 121 41.36 -10.02 6.00
N ILE A 122 40.10 -10.25 6.33
CA ILE A 122 39.03 -9.30 6.04
C ILE A 122 39.12 -8.10 6.96
N TYR A 123 39.41 -8.32 8.24
CA TYR A 123 39.62 -7.23 9.19
C TYR A 123 40.76 -6.32 8.77
N SER A 124 41.87 -6.92 8.32
CA SER A 124 43.01 -6.17 7.81
C SER A 124 42.66 -5.36 6.57
N ARG A 125 41.89 -5.95 5.63
CA ARG A 125 41.44 -5.24 4.42
C ARG A 125 40.51 -4.08 4.79
N LEU A 126 39.57 -4.30 5.70
CA LEU A 126 38.67 -3.25 6.13
C LEU A 126 39.42 -2.12 6.83
N ASN A 127 40.39 -2.43 7.64
CA ASN A 127 41.22 -1.42 8.28
C ASN A 127 42.00 -0.60 7.25
N VAL A 128 42.54 -1.23 6.24
CA VAL A 128 43.25 -0.52 5.15
C VAL A 128 42.31 0.41 4.42
N ILE A 129 41.08 -0.07 4.09
CA ILE A 129 40.06 0.73 3.41
C ILE A 129 39.66 1.92 4.29
N VAL A 130 39.42 1.68 5.58
CA VAL A 130 39.04 2.75 6.53
C VAL A 130 40.16 3.78 6.64
N GLN A 131 41.42 3.33 6.73
CA GLN A 131 42.57 4.23 6.78
C GLN A 131 42.67 5.05 5.52
N ASP A 132 42.48 4.44 4.37
CA ASP A 132 42.53 5.14 3.07
C ASP A 132 41.45 6.20 2.98
N ILE A 133 40.23 5.88 3.44
CA ILE A 133 39.11 6.83 3.47
C ILE A 133 39.44 7.98 4.43
N ASN A 134 39.95 7.67 5.60
CA ASN A 134 40.32 8.69 6.58
C ASN A 134 41.43 9.60 6.07
N ALA A 135 42.41 9.04 5.34
CA ALA A 135 43.46 9.83 4.73
C ALA A 135 42.90 10.81 3.68
N LEU A 136 41.90 10.37 2.92
CA LEU A 136 41.23 11.25 1.96
C LEU A 136 40.46 12.39 2.64
N TRP A 137 39.82 12.12 3.77
CA TRP A 137 39.07 13.12 4.50
C TRP A 137 39.95 14.11 5.28
N ASN A 138 41.16 13.72 5.62
CA ASN A 138 42.05 14.53 6.44
C ASN A 138 43.08 15.36 5.61
N ILE A 139 42.90 15.40 4.32
CA ILE A 139 43.75 16.24 3.46
C ILE A 139 43.34 17.69 3.47
#